data_06cbb6b399822acc2dc775d6fc15b326
#
_entry.id   06cbb6b399822acc2dc775d6fc15b326
#
_cell.length_a   1.000
_cell.length_b   1.000
_cell.length_c   1.000
_cell.angle_alpha   90.00
_cell.angle_beta   90.00
_cell.angle_gamma   90.00
#
_symmetry.space_group_name_H-M   'P 1'
#
loop_
_entity.id
_entity.type
_entity.pdbx_description
1 polymer ?
#
loop_
_entity_poly.entity_id
_entity_poly.type
_entity_poly.pdbx_seq_one_letter_code
_entity_poly.pdbx_strand_id
1 'polypeptide(L)'
;LRRKADKSGHVITVPLITDSTGKKFGKSEGNAVWLDATKTTPYEMYQFWLNVMDDDAVRFLKIFTFLSLEEIAEIGKEFDQARHQRLAQKVLAREVVTLVHGKEAYEQAVHITEQLFAGNLKALSARDLKVALSGVPTYEISADENLNIVELLVNAKISPSKRQAREDVQNGAIYINGERVQDLDYTLSDTDKIDNEITVIRRGKKKNFVLTY
;
A
#
# COMPACT_ATOMS: atom_id res chain seq x y z
N LEU A 1 43.44 18.77 5.78
CA LEU A 1 43.37 20.19 6.11
C LEU A 1 44.64 20.64 6.83
N ARG A 2 45.05 19.97 7.93
CA ARG A 2 46.20 20.36 8.73
C ARG A 2 47.53 20.38 7.95
N ARG A 3 47.79 19.37 7.12
CA ARG A 3 49.02 19.25 6.32
C ARG A 3 49.16 20.23 5.15
N LYS A 4 48.01 20.71 4.59
CA LYS A 4 48.04 21.55 3.37
C LYS A 4 47.62 23.01 3.61
N ALA A 5 46.92 23.29 4.69
CA ALA A 5 46.34 24.61 4.93
C ALA A 5 46.48 25.11 6.38
N ASP A 6 47.14 24.35 7.23
CA ASP A 6 47.33 24.61 8.68
C ASP A 6 46.03 24.98 9.41
N LYS A 7 44.90 24.34 8.99
CA LYS A 7 43.56 24.56 9.55
C LYS A 7 43.12 23.34 10.36
N SER A 8 42.54 23.62 11.52
CA SER A 8 41.82 22.60 12.29
C SER A 8 40.43 22.40 11.74
N GLY A 9 39.94 21.16 11.74
CA GLY A 9 38.56 20.81 11.37
C GLY A 9 37.88 20.08 12.53
N HIS A 10 36.61 20.34 12.72
CA HIS A 10 35.75 19.63 13.67
C HIS A 10 34.80 18.72 12.90
N VAL A 11 34.62 17.49 13.39
CA VAL A 11 33.70 16.51 12.79
C VAL A 11 32.71 16.07 13.85
N ILE A 12 31.45 16.12 13.50
CA ILE A 12 30.36 15.55 14.28
C ILE A 12 29.82 14.36 13.48
N THR A 13 29.68 13.22 14.11
CA THR A 13 29.07 12.02 13.50
C THR A 13 27.88 11.59 14.32
N VAL A 14 26.85 11.06 13.62
CA VAL A 14 25.71 10.42 14.24
C VAL A 14 25.72 8.93 13.89
N PRO A 15 25.24 8.04 14.79
CA PRO A 15 25.10 6.62 14.50
C PRO A 15 24.23 6.38 13.27
N LEU A 16 24.51 5.30 12.54
CA LEU A 16 23.65 4.87 11.45
C LEU A 16 22.28 4.46 11.99
N ILE A 17 21.23 4.87 11.28
CA ILE A 17 19.89 4.39 11.54
C ILE A 17 19.77 2.98 10.96
N THR A 18 19.45 2.01 11.81
CA THR A 18 19.20 0.63 11.44
C THR A 18 17.79 0.24 11.91
N ASP A 19 17.20 -0.80 11.34
CA ASP A 19 16.04 -1.45 11.93
C ASP A 19 16.46 -2.38 13.10
N SER A 20 15.48 -2.98 13.77
CA SER A 20 15.69 -3.92 14.88
C SER A 20 16.46 -5.18 14.48
N THR A 21 16.55 -5.49 13.17
CA THR A 21 17.33 -6.61 12.63
C THR A 21 18.79 -6.23 12.35
N GLY A 22 19.16 -4.95 12.52
CA GLY A 22 20.50 -4.42 12.21
C GLY A 22 20.68 -4.00 10.75
N LYS A 23 19.66 -4.10 9.92
CA LYS A 23 19.69 -3.61 8.53
C LYS A 23 19.75 -2.09 8.51
N LYS A 24 20.59 -1.54 7.64
CA LYS A 24 20.67 -0.08 7.43
C LYS A 24 19.39 0.45 6.84
N PHE A 25 18.79 1.45 7.48
CA PHE A 25 17.61 2.13 6.99
C PHE A 25 17.93 2.94 5.71
N GLY A 26 17.02 2.91 4.74
CA GLY A 26 17.12 3.74 3.52
C GLY A 26 18.17 3.27 2.50
N LYS A 27 18.69 2.04 2.58
CA LYS A 27 19.53 1.46 1.53
C LYS A 27 18.68 0.77 0.47
N SER A 28 19.07 0.98 -0.79
CA SER A 28 18.31 0.75 -2.02
C SER A 28 18.16 -0.72 -2.49
N GLU A 29 18.24 -1.69 -1.61
CA GLU A 29 17.95 -3.09 -1.98
C GLU A 29 16.42 -3.36 -1.96
N GLY A 30 15.67 -2.57 -2.74
CA GLY A 30 14.23 -2.78 -2.94
C GLY A 30 13.28 -2.11 -1.95
N ASN A 31 13.78 -1.47 -0.87
CA ASN A 31 12.96 -0.86 0.19
C ASN A 31 13.28 0.62 0.46
N ALA A 32 13.82 1.34 -0.52
CA ALA A 32 14.05 2.77 -0.36
C ALA A 32 12.73 3.53 -0.52
N VAL A 33 12.34 4.28 0.52
CA VAL A 33 11.23 5.23 0.45
C VAL A 33 11.78 6.59 0.03
N TRP A 34 11.30 7.08 -1.10
CA TRP A 34 11.71 8.37 -1.65
C TRP A 34 10.79 9.47 -1.16
N LEU A 35 11.34 10.65 -0.92
CA LEU A 35 10.54 11.84 -0.61
C LEU A 35 9.81 12.40 -1.84
N ASP A 36 10.30 12.06 -3.03
CA ASP A 36 9.70 12.42 -4.30
C ASP A 36 8.46 11.56 -4.58
N ALA A 37 7.29 12.19 -4.64
CA ALA A 37 6.00 11.53 -4.85
C ALA A 37 5.89 10.79 -6.20
N THR A 38 6.76 11.09 -7.17
CA THR A 38 6.80 10.38 -8.46
C THR A 38 7.50 9.02 -8.36
N LYS A 39 8.27 8.79 -7.29
CA LYS A 39 9.02 7.55 -7.03
C LYS A 39 8.42 6.72 -5.91
N THR A 40 7.90 7.36 -4.88
CA THR A 40 7.15 6.75 -3.79
C THR A 40 5.94 7.61 -3.54
N THR A 41 4.77 7.14 -3.88
CA THR A 41 3.52 7.87 -3.66
C THR A 41 3.26 8.10 -2.18
N PRO A 42 2.47 9.12 -1.79
CA PRO A 42 2.07 9.32 -0.39
C PRO A 42 1.41 8.09 0.23
N TYR A 43 0.62 7.33 -0.55
CA TYR A 43 0.02 6.08 -0.11
C TYR A 43 1.06 5.00 0.18
N GLU A 44 2.03 4.78 -0.73
CA GLU A 44 3.13 3.83 -0.50
C GLU A 44 3.98 4.22 0.70
N MET A 45 4.27 5.51 0.88
CA MET A 45 4.97 6.04 2.05
C MET A 45 4.17 5.78 3.33
N TYR A 46 2.85 6.02 3.31
CA TYR A 46 1.98 5.71 4.43
C TYR A 46 2.01 4.22 4.79
N GLN A 47 1.88 3.35 3.79
CA GLN A 47 1.94 1.90 3.98
C GLN A 47 3.31 1.44 4.52
N PHE A 48 4.39 2.04 4.05
CA PHE A 48 5.73 1.75 4.55
C PHE A 48 5.83 2.00 6.06
N TRP A 49 5.44 3.18 6.52
CA TRP A 49 5.50 3.53 7.94
C TRP A 49 4.50 2.75 8.78
N LEU A 50 3.33 2.48 8.22
CA LEU A 50 2.32 1.65 8.89
C LEU A 50 2.82 0.21 9.09
N ASN A 51 3.70 -0.31 8.24
CA ASN A 51 4.22 -1.68 8.29
C ASN A 51 5.57 -1.82 9.01
N VAL A 52 6.07 -0.76 9.64
CA VAL A 52 7.27 -0.81 10.49
C VAL A 52 7.07 -1.83 11.63
N MET A 53 8.14 -2.54 11.97
CA MET A 53 8.10 -3.53 13.05
C MET A 53 7.81 -2.86 14.40
N ASP A 54 7.12 -3.57 15.27
CA ASP A 54 6.71 -3.05 16.59
C ASP A 54 7.89 -2.57 17.42
N ASP A 55 9.03 -3.28 17.36
CA ASP A 55 10.24 -2.95 18.10
C ASP A 55 10.93 -1.67 17.59
N ASP A 56 10.62 -1.25 16.37
CA ASP A 56 11.19 -0.04 15.77
C ASP A 56 10.26 1.17 15.89
N ALA A 57 8.96 0.97 16.02
CA ALA A 57 7.96 2.02 15.87
C ALA A 57 8.17 3.21 16.82
N VAL A 58 8.32 2.96 18.12
CA VAL A 58 8.53 4.03 19.13
C VAL A 58 9.91 4.67 18.96
N ARG A 59 10.92 3.90 18.59
CA ARG A 59 12.26 4.44 18.31
C ARG A 59 12.23 5.37 17.09
N PHE A 60 11.52 5.00 16.04
CA PHE A 60 11.41 5.82 14.84
C PHE A 60 10.57 7.08 15.04
N LEU A 61 9.61 7.11 15.97
CA LEU A 61 8.97 8.35 16.39
C LEU A 61 9.99 9.38 16.87
N LYS A 62 10.98 8.97 17.67
CA LYS A 62 12.06 9.87 18.17
C LYS A 62 12.98 10.39 17.07
N ILE A 63 13.10 9.68 15.95
CA ILE A 63 14.06 10.00 14.88
C ILE A 63 13.38 10.80 13.76
N PHE A 64 12.12 10.45 13.40
CA PHE A 64 11.47 10.94 12.20
C PHE A 64 10.32 11.90 12.44
N THR A 65 10.02 12.25 13.72
CA THR A 65 8.95 13.19 14.04
C THR A 65 9.46 14.35 14.89
N PHE A 66 8.65 15.40 14.99
CA PHE A 66 8.89 16.55 15.87
C PHE A 66 8.08 16.48 17.17
N LEU A 67 7.52 15.31 17.50
CA LEU A 67 6.83 15.09 18.75
C LEU A 67 7.80 15.22 19.94
N SER A 68 7.32 15.76 21.04
CA SER A 68 8.09 15.82 22.29
C SER A 68 8.37 14.42 22.85
N LEU A 69 9.40 14.31 23.70
CA LEU A 69 9.72 13.03 24.33
C LEU A 69 8.61 12.56 25.26
N GLU A 70 7.86 13.49 25.85
CA GLU A 70 6.71 13.23 26.72
C GLU A 70 5.56 12.60 25.90
N GLU A 71 5.19 13.21 24.76
CA GLU A 71 4.18 12.65 23.85
C GLU A 71 4.55 11.26 23.35
N ILE A 72 5.82 11.07 22.95
CA ILE A 72 6.32 9.76 22.49
C ILE A 72 6.26 8.73 23.64
N ALA A 73 6.55 9.13 24.88
CA ALA A 73 6.46 8.23 26.02
C ALA A 73 5.01 7.81 26.32
N GLU A 74 4.04 8.70 26.17
CA GLU A 74 2.61 8.39 26.32
C GLU A 74 2.15 7.44 25.20
N ILE A 75 2.48 7.74 23.94
CA ILE A 75 2.19 6.86 22.81
C ILE A 75 2.79 5.47 23.02
N GLY A 76 4.03 5.40 23.51
CA GLY A 76 4.71 4.13 23.80
C GLY A 76 3.99 3.31 24.87
N LYS A 77 3.52 3.94 25.96
CA LYS A 77 2.73 3.25 27.01
C LYS A 77 1.42 2.69 26.47
N GLU A 78 0.69 3.47 25.70
CA GLU A 78 -0.57 3.04 25.11
C GLU A 78 -0.34 1.93 24.06
N PHE A 79 0.68 2.09 23.23
CA PHE A 79 1.08 1.08 22.26
C PHE A 79 1.41 -0.27 22.91
N ASP A 80 2.14 -0.28 24.03
CA ASP A 80 2.50 -1.51 24.74
C ASP A 80 1.30 -2.25 25.33
N GLN A 81 0.22 -1.54 25.65
CA GLN A 81 -1.03 -2.16 26.12
C GLN A 81 -1.83 -2.84 25.01
N ALA A 82 -1.72 -2.36 23.78
CA ALA A 82 -2.52 -2.82 22.64
C ALA A 82 -1.75 -2.78 21.31
N ARG A 83 -0.60 -3.46 21.23
CA ARG A 83 0.29 -3.48 20.04
C ARG A 83 -0.43 -3.84 18.75
N HIS A 84 -1.45 -4.72 18.81
CA HIS A 84 -2.24 -5.11 17.65
C HIS A 84 -3.00 -3.95 16.98
N GLN A 85 -3.24 -2.85 17.70
CA GLN A 85 -3.87 -1.63 17.16
C GLN A 85 -2.91 -0.77 16.37
N ARG A 86 -1.59 -1.01 16.48
CA ARG A 86 -0.52 -0.35 15.74
C ARG A 86 -0.51 1.18 15.91
N LEU A 87 -0.81 1.67 17.13
CA LEU A 87 -0.91 3.10 17.41
C LEU A 87 0.39 3.85 17.06
N ALA A 88 1.54 3.33 17.50
CA ALA A 88 2.83 3.97 17.24
C ALA A 88 3.13 4.10 15.74
N GLN A 89 2.83 3.05 14.95
CA GLN A 89 2.98 3.07 13.49
C GLN A 89 2.02 4.05 12.82
N LYS A 90 0.76 4.11 13.28
CA LYS A 90 -0.22 5.06 12.75
C LYS A 90 0.20 6.51 13.00
N VAL A 91 0.68 6.81 14.20
CA VAL A 91 1.21 8.14 14.52
C VAL A 91 2.44 8.44 13.69
N LEU A 92 3.39 7.51 13.59
CA LEU A 92 4.59 7.67 12.77
C LEU A 92 4.24 7.95 11.30
N ALA A 93 3.33 7.18 10.72
CA ALA A 93 2.86 7.38 9.36
C ALA A 93 2.17 8.74 9.18
N ARG A 94 1.34 9.15 10.14
CA ARG A 94 0.69 10.47 10.13
C ARG A 94 1.72 11.60 10.11
N GLU A 95 2.62 11.59 11.07
CA GLU A 95 3.60 12.69 11.21
C GLU A 95 4.51 12.78 9.99
N VAL A 96 5.06 11.66 9.50
CA VAL A 96 6.00 11.69 8.38
C VAL A 96 5.30 12.01 7.05
N VAL A 97 4.15 11.41 6.75
CA VAL A 97 3.45 11.69 5.49
C VAL A 97 2.93 13.12 5.48
N THR A 98 2.42 13.63 6.60
CA THR A 98 1.98 15.02 6.72
C THR A 98 3.14 16.00 6.54
N LEU A 99 4.30 15.69 7.11
CA LEU A 99 5.50 16.52 6.97
C LEU A 99 6.00 16.59 5.53
N VAL A 100 5.99 15.48 4.81
CA VAL A 100 6.59 15.38 3.46
C VAL A 100 5.60 15.78 2.37
N HIS A 101 4.34 15.36 2.47
CA HIS A 101 3.35 15.47 1.40
C HIS A 101 2.13 16.31 1.75
N GLY A 102 2.02 16.75 3.01
CA GLY A 102 0.88 17.52 3.50
C GLY A 102 -0.26 16.68 4.06
N LYS A 103 -1.15 17.38 4.77
CA LYS A 103 -2.27 16.76 5.50
C LYS A 103 -3.26 16.06 4.58
N GLU A 104 -3.59 16.68 3.45
CA GLU A 104 -4.55 16.14 2.47
C GLU A 104 -4.07 14.80 1.90
N ALA A 105 -2.77 14.69 1.57
CA ALA A 105 -2.18 13.45 1.07
C ALA A 105 -2.20 12.33 2.12
N TYR A 106 -1.99 12.67 3.39
CA TYR A 106 -2.14 11.73 4.49
C TYR A 106 -3.59 11.25 4.63
N GLU A 107 -4.57 12.17 4.66
CA GLU A 107 -6.00 11.84 4.79
C GLU A 107 -6.46 10.95 3.63
N GLN A 108 -6.00 11.23 2.40
CA GLN A 108 -6.28 10.38 1.25
C GLN A 108 -5.67 8.98 1.39
N ALA A 109 -4.42 8.87 1.86
CA ALA A 109 -3.79 7.56 2.09
C ALA A 109 -4.53 6.73 3.14
N VAL A 110 -5.02 7.36 4.21
CA VAL A 110 -5.88 6.72 5.22
C VAL A 110 -7.18 6.24 4.59
N HIS A 111 -7.87 7.13 3.85
CA HIS A 111 -9.13 6.80 3.18
C HIS A 111 -8.99 5.60 2.24
N ILE A 112 -7.98 5.60 1.37
CA ILE A 112 -7.69 4.47 0.47
C ILE A 112 -7.51 3.17 1.28
N THR A 113 -6.73 3.23 2.35
CA THR A 113 -6.45 2.07 3.20
C THR A 113 -7.73 1.51 3.81
N GLU A 114 -8.57 2.35 4.39
CA GLU A 114 -9.83 1.96 5.02
C GLU A 114 -10.81 1.33 4.02
N GLN A 115 -10.98 1.93 2.84
CA GLN A 115 -11.87 1.40 1.80
C GLN A 115 -11.38 0.05 1.26
N LEU A 116 -10.07 -0.12 1.06
CA LEU A 116 -9.48 -1.40 0.66
C LEU A 116 -9.71 -2.49 1.71
N PHE A 117 -9.52 -2.18 3.00
CA PHE A 117 -9.79 -3.12 4.09
C PHE A 117 -11.27 -3.47 4.23
N ALA A 118 -12.15 -2.51 4.05
CA ALA A 118 -13.60 -2.73 4.05
C ALA A 118 -14.08 -3.52 2.82
N GLY A 119 -13.26 -3.62 1.76
CA GLY A 119 -13.65 -4.23 0.49
C GLY A 119 -14.56 -3.35 -0.37
N ASN A 120 -14.70 -2.07 -0.02
CA ASN A 120 -15.57 -1.11 -0.70
C ASN A 120 -14.79 -0.38 -1.81
N LEU A 121 -14.38 -1.11 -2.84
CA LEU A 121 -13.53 -0.56 -3.91
C LEU A 121 -14.26 0.48 -4.77
N LYS A 122 -15.57 0.38 -4.88
CA LYS A 122 -16.40 1.35 -5.63
C LYS A 122 -16.46 2.75 -4.99
N ALA A 123 -16.01 2.89 -3.73
CA ALA A 123 -15.89 4.19 -3.06
C ALA A 123 -14.56 4.90 -3.38
N LEU A 124 -13.66 4.24 -4.10
CA LEU A 124 -12.36 4.78 -4.52
C LEU A 124 -12.39 5.18 -6.00
N SER A 125 -11.64 6.23 -6.34
CA SER A 125 -11.43 6.59 -7.74
C SER A 125 -10.49 5.59 -8.45
N ALA A 126 -10.57 5.52 -9.77
CA ALA A 126 -9.64 4.73 -10.58
C ALA A 126 -8.19 5.13 -10.33
N ARG A 127 -7.93 6.43 -10.11
CA ARG A 127 -6.62 6.96 -9.76
C ARG A 127 -6.11 6.39 -8.44
N ASP A 128 -6.93 6.39 -7.39
CA ASP A 128 -6.57 5.87 -6.08
C ASP A 128 -6.29 4.37 -6.12
N LEU A 129 -7.12 3.63 -6.86
CA LEU A 129 -6.94 2.20 -7.05
C LEU A 129 -5.67 1.87 -7.85
N LYS A 130 -5.34 2.63 -8.90
CA LYS A 130 -4.07 2.47 -9.65
C LYS A 130 -2.86 2.68 -8.75
N VAL A 131 -2.92 3.65 -7.85
CA VAL A 131 -1.85 3.90 -6.86
C VAL A 131 -1.78 2.75 -5.85
N ALA A 132 -2.91 2.36 -5.27
CA ALA A 132 -2.98 1.36 -4.23
C ALA A 132 -2.64 -0.06 -4.71
N LEU A 133 -2.94 -0.35 -5.97
CA LEU A 133 -2.70 -1.64 -6.63
C LEU A 133 -1.49 -1.58 -7.57
N SER A 134 -0.56 -0.64 -7.36
CA SER A 134 0.70 -0.56 -8.09
C SER A 134 1.45 -1.90 -8.02
N GLY A 135 1.92 -2.40 -9.18
CA GLY A 135 2.61 -3.69 -9.27
C GLY A 135 1.70 -4.94 -9.27
N VAL A 136 0.38 -4.76 -9.15
CA VAL A 136 -0.58 -5.86 -9.33
C VAL A 136 -0.70 -6.19 -10.85
N PRO A 137 -0.81 -7.49 -11.23
CA PRO A 137 -1.00 -7.88 -12.62
C PRO A 137 -2.18 -7.15 -13.26
N THR A 138 -1.93 -6.51 -14.40
CA THR A 138 -2.93 -5.75 -15.16
C THR A 138 -3.20 -6.44 -16.48
N TYR A 139 -4.45 -6.46 -16.90
CA TYR A 139 -4.91 -6.98 -18.18
C TYR A 139 -5.74 -5.93 -18.90
N GLU A 140 -5.37 -5.60 -20.15
CA GLU A 140 -6.10 -4.66 -20.99
C GLU A 140 -7.19 -5.41 -21.76
N ILE A 141 -8.44 -4.97 -21.63
CA ILE A 141 -9.60 -5.56 -22.29
C ILE A 141 -9.69 -4.99 -23.70
N SER A 142 -9.76 -5.88 -24.69
CA SER A 142 -10.00 -5.51 -26.09
C SER A 142 -11.49 -5.22 -26.34
N ALA A 143 -11.79 -4.31 -27.25
CA ALA A 143 -13.16 -3.88 -27.54
C ALA A 143 -14.10 -5.04 -27.95
N ASP A 144 -13.57 -6.07 -28.60
CA ASP A 144 -14.32 -7.25 -29.08
C ASP A 144 -14.25 -8.44 -28.08
N GLU A 145 -13.73 -8.24 -26.87
CA GLU A 145 -13.52 -9.32 -25.93
C GLU A 145 -14.83 -9.82 -25.33
N ASN A 146 -14.94 -11.15 -25.20
CA ASN A 146 -16.05 -11.76 -24.44
C ASN A 146 -15.86 -11.49 -22.95
N LEU A 147 -16.76 -10.70 -22.39
CA LEU A 147 -16.75 -10.27 -20.99
C LEU A 147 -17.44 -11.28 -20.04
N ASN A 148 -17.83 -12.49 -20.50
CA ASN A 148 -18.27 -13.55 -19.62
C ASN A 148 -17.16 -13.88 -18.62
N ILE A 149 -17.52 -14.00 -17.34
CA ILE A 149 -16.57 -14.13 -16.23
C ILE A 149 -15.62 -15.32 -16.40
N VAL A 150 -16.10 -16.47 -16.91
CA VAL A 150 -15.29 -17.68 -17.07
C VAL A 150 -14.24 -17.49 -18.16
N GLU A 151 -14.62 -16.90 -19.31
CA GLU A 151 -13.72 -16.61 -20.40
C GLU A 151 -12.67 -15.57 -19.98
N LEU A 152 -13.12 -14.50 -19.36
CA LEU A 152 -12.28 -13.40 -18.91
C LEU A 152 -11.22 -13.86 -17.88
N LEU A 153 -11.57 -14.69 -16.92
CA LEU A 153 -10.63 -15.23 -15.93
C LEU A 153 -9.50 -16.04 -16.57
N VAL A 154 -9.76 -16.68 -17.70
CA VAL A 154 -8.76 -17.45 -18.43
C VAL A 154 -7.91 -16.53 -19.32
N ASN A 155 -8.55 -15.62 -20.05
CA ASN A 155 -7.87 -14.68 -20.95
C ASN A 155 -6.89 -13.79 -20.16
N ALA A 156 -7.33 -13.24 -19.04
CA ALA A 156 -6.51 -12.43 -18.13
C ALA A 156 -5.50 -13.26 -17.30
N LYS A 157 -5.40 -14.58 -17.52
CA LYS A 157 -4.52 -15.50 -16.78
C LYS A 157 -4.73 -15.50 -15.26
N ILE A 158 -5.92 -15.13 -14.82
CA ILE A 158 -6.33 -15.17 -13.42
C ILE A 158 -6.57 -16.63 -12.98
N SER A 159 -7.20 -17.42 -13.86
CA SER A 159 -7.35 -18.86 -13.68
C SER A 159 -6.66 -19.62 -14.83
N PRO A 160 -6.02 -20.77 -14.55
CA PRO A 160 -5.21 -21.46 -15.54
C PRO A 160 -6.03 -22.20 -16.60
N SER A 161 -7.33 -22.41 -16.39
CA SER A 161 -8.23 -23.10 -17.32
C SER A 161 -9.70 -22.74 -17.06
N LYS A 162 -10.56 -22.98 -18.05
CA LYS A 162 -12.02 -22.78 -17.91
C LYS A 162 -12.62 -23.67 -16.81
N ARG A 163 -12.11 -24.87 -16.61
CA ARG A 163 -12.54 -25.74 -15.50
C ARG A 163 -12.25 -25.06 -14.16
N GLN A 164 -11.04 -24.60 -13.95
CA GLN A 164 -10.65 -23.93 -12.70
C GLN A 164 -11.42 -22.62 -12.52
N ALA A 165 -11.62 -21.84 -13.58
CA ALA A 165 -12.41 -20.61 -13.53
C ALA A 165 -13.85 -20.87 -13.06
N ARG A 166 -14.54 -21.90 -13.60
CA ARG A 166 -15.86 -22.30 -13.14
C ARG A 166 -15.88 -22.70 -11.68
N GLU A 167 -14.90 -23.50 -11.25
CA GLU A 167 -14.76 -23.92 -9.86
C GLU A 167 -14.52 -22.74 -8.93
N ASP A 168 -13.64 -21.80 -9.31
CA ASP A 168 -13.36 -20.60 -8.54
C ASP A 168 -14.61 -19.70 -8.38
N VAL A 169 -15.42 -19.55 -9.44
CA VAL A 169 -16.67 -18.78 -9.40
C VAL A 169 -17.69 -19.49 -8.52
N GLN A 170 -17.97 -20.78 -8.75
CA GLN A 170 -18.95 -21.56 -7.98
C GLN A 170 -18.63 -21.59 -6.49
N ASN A 171 -17.36 -21.72 -6.13
CA ASN A 171 -16.90 -21.71 -4.74
C ASN A 171 -16.87 -20.29 -4.12
N GLY A 172 -17.27 -19.24 -4.88
CA GLY A 172 -17.27 -17.86 -4.41
C GLY A 172 -15.88 -17.33 -4.11
N ALA A 173 -14.87 -17.81 -4.83
CA ALA A 173 -13.51 -17.33 -4.71
C ALA A 173 -13.24 -16.05 -5.53
N ILE A 174 -14.17 -15.67 -6.42
CA ILE A 174 -14.05 -14.51 -7.30
C ILE A 174 -14.86 -13.34 -6.74
N TYR A 175 -14.21 -12.17 -6.75
CA TYR A 175 -14.84 -10.90 -6.36
C TYR A 175 -14.55 -9.86 -7.43
N ILE A 176 -15.56 -9.08 -7.79
CA ILE A 176 -15.44 -7.93 -8.70
C ILE A 176 -15.70 -6.67 -7.89
N ASN A 177 -14.75 -5.75 -7.87
CA ASN A 177 -14.77 -4.51 -7.08
C ASN A 177 -15.19 -4.72 -5.61
N GLY A 178 -14.80 -5.87 -5.02
CA GLY A 178 -15.13 -6.24 -3.65
C GLY A 178 -16.39 -7.10 -3.50
N GLU A 179 -17.27 -7.15 -4.48
CA GLU A 179 -18.52 -7.92 -4.48
C GLU A 179 -18.27 -9.37 -4.97
N ARG A 180 -18.79 -10.34 -4.23
CA ARG A 180 -18.63 -11.77 -4.58
C ARG A 180 -19.47 -12.14 -5.79
N VAL A 181 -18.87 -12.81 -6.75
CA VAL A 181 -19.54 -13.36 -7.93
C VAL A 181 -19.54 -14.89 -7.86
N GLN A 182 -20.73 -15.50 -8.00
CA GLN A 182 -20.93 -16.97 -8.01
C GLN A 182 -21.74 -17.45 -9.23
N ASP A 183 -22.22 -16.52 -10.05
CA ASP A 183 -22.93 -16.82 -11.27
C ASP A 183 -21.93 -17.06 -12.42
N LEU A 184 -22.03 -18.23 -13.07
CA LEU A 184 -21.17 -18.61 -14.20
C LEU A 184 -21.50 -17.83 -15.48
N ASP A 185 -22.72 -17.34 -15.58
CA ASP A 185 -23.20 -16.57 -16.71
C ASP A 185 -22.99 -15.05 -16.52
N TYR A 186 -22.36 -14.67 -15.38
CA TYR A 186 -22.03 -13.28 -15.12
C TYR A 186 -21.18 -12.70 -16.24
N THR A 187 -21.60 -11.57 -16.76
CA THR A 187 -20.88 -10.81 -17.80
C THR A 187 -20.59 -9.41 -17.27
N LEU A 188 -19.33 -8.98 -17.36
CA LEU A 188 -18.98 -7.63 -16.97
C LEU A 188 -19.76 -6.60 -17.77
N SER A 189 -20.18 -5.55 -17.09
CA SER A 189 -20.94 -4.43 -17.64
C SER A 189 -20.27 -3.09 -17.33
N ASP A 190 -20.80 -2.01 -17.86
CA ASP A 190 -20.30 -0.67 -17.54
C ASP A 190 -20.43 -0.31 -16.06
N THR A 191 -21.35 -0.94 -15.33
CA THR A 191 -21.50 -0.74 -13.87
C THR A 191 -20.35 -1.35 -13.05
N ASP A 192 -19.55 -2.21 -13.65
CA ASP A 192 -18.37 -2.81 -13.04
C ASP A 192 -17.12 -1.98 -13.28
N LYS A 193 -17.19 -0.97 -14.13
CA LYS A 193 -16.09 -0.07 -14.42
C LYS A 193 -16.08 1.07 -13.41
N ILE A 194 -14.99 1.20 -12.69
CA ILE A 194 -14.73 2.35 -11.82
C ILE A 194 -14.15 3.45 -12.70
N ASP A 195 -14.80 4.63 -12.71
CA ASP A 195 -14.50 5.80 -13.55
C ASP A 195 -14.39 5.47 -15.06
N ASN A 196 -15.04 4.42 -15.55
CA ASN A 196 -14.92 3.87 -16.90
C ASN A 196 -13.49 3.46 -17.31
N GLU A 197 -12.58 3.31 -16.35
CA GLU A 197 -11.17 3.03 -16.61
C GLU A 197 -10.70 1.67 -16.13
N ILE A 198 -11.22 1.19 -15.00
CA ILE A 198 -10.71 -0.03 -14.39
C ILE A 198 -11.80 -0.87 -13.73
N THR A 199 -11.55 -2.18 -13.66
CA THR A 199 -12.27 -3.12 -12.80
C THR A 199 -11.26 -3.94 -12.01
N VAL A 200 -11.49 -4.13 -10.73
CA VAL A 200 -10.61 -4.94 -9.88
C VAL A 200 -11.22 -6.32 -9.67
N ILE A 201 -10.46 -7.36 -10.05
CA ILE A 201 -10.82 -8.74 -9.77
C ILE A 201 -9.95 -9.26 -8.63
N ARG A 202 -10.57 -9.83 -7.60
CA ARG A 202 -9.87 -10.54 -6.54
C ARG A 202 -10.18 -12.03 -6.61
N ARG A 203 -9.12 -12.85 -6.62
CA ARG A 203 -9.21 -14.30 -6.51
C ARG A 203 -8.75 -14.77 -5.14
N GLY A 204 -9.65 -15.38 -4.39
CA GLY A 204 -9.41 -15.81 -3.01
C GLY A 204 -9.22 -14.64 -2.04
N LYS A 205 -8.33 -14.82 -1.04
CA LYS A 205 -8.16 -13.84 0.04
C LYS A 205 -7.21 -12.67 -0.30
N LYS A 206 -6.25 -12.87 -1.22
CA LYS A 206 -5.10 -11.94 -1.35
C LYS A 206 -4.69 -11.58 -2.78
N LYS A 207 -5.14 -12.32 -3.80
CA LYS A 207 -4.67 -12.10 -5.17
C LYS A 207 -5.60 -11.13 -5.90
N ASN A 208 -5.10 -9.92 -6.13
CA ASN A 208 -5.80 -8.91 -6.92
C ASN A 208 -5.25 -8.86 -8.34
N PHE A 209 -6.10 -8.48 -9.27
CA PHE A 209 -5.81 -8.25 -10.68
C PHE A 209 -6.58 -7.01 -11.12
N VAL A 210 -6.02 -6.22 -12.00
CA VAL A 210 -6.65 -5.01 -12.52
C VAL A 210 -6.96 -5.21 -14.00
N LEU A 211 -8.20 -4.97 -14.36
CA LEU A 211 -8.63 -4.87 -15.77
C LEU A 211 -8.61 -3.39 -16.15
N THR A 212 -8.13 -3.06 -17.33
CA THR A 212 -8.14 -1.70 -17.90
C THR A 212 -8.89 -1.71 -19.23
N TYR A 213 -9.54 -0.58 -19.57
CA TYR A 213 -10.37 -0.40 -20.75
C TYR A 213 -9.83 0.67 -21.67
#